data_6873a09d4eb548ae857cff270014e273
#
_entry.id   6873a09d4eb548ae857cff270014e273
#
_cell.length_a   1.000
_cell.length_b   1.000
_cell.length_c   1.000
_cell.angle_alpha   90.00
_cell.angle_beta   90.00
_cell.angle_gamma   90.00
#
_symmetry.space_group_name_H-M   'P 1'
#
loop_
_entity.id
_entity.type
_entity.pdbx_description
1 polymer ?
#
loop_
_entity_poly.entity_id
_entity_poly.type
_entity_poly.pdbx_seq_one_letter_code
_entity_poly.pdbx_strand_id
1 'polypeptide(L)'
;MTANASMHVLIITDAWSPQVNGVVRTLQTTKQQLEALGHRVTVIGPDRFSTVPCPGYTEIRLSVNVTRRLRMMLDHAARRGIDCVHIATEGPLGWGARAWCLKRKIAYTTSCHTRFPEYIRMRAPIPLNWSYAWLKRFHGSATRTLVRSQSQLDELSARGFQRLAIWPGGVDTELFRPRDKRGEFKGPVAMYVGRVAAEKSIEDFLAAPFAGSKVVVGDGPSRARLQAQYPEAIFTGFRHGEALAQTLNEADVFVFPSKTDTLGLVMLEAMACGVPVAAYPVCGPKDVVDDGRTGALHHDLSVAMDNALGLGGQACRQYAEQFSWQASSQRFLELLQPLGSHEVMMSAARAAGEPPPLRKAI
;
A
#
# COMPACT_ATOMS: atom_id res chain seq x y z
N MET A 1 -22.25 -13.35 -19.55
CA MET A 1 -20.92 -12.94 -19.07
C MET A 1 -20.05 -12.72 -20.28
N THR A 2 -19.89 -11.48 -20.72
CA THR A 2 -18.97 -11.14 -21.81
C THR A 2 -17.56 -11.37 -21.30
N ALA A 3 -16.80 -12.26 -21.94
CA ALA A 3 -15.39 -12.47 -21.65
C ALA A 3 -14.69 -11.11 -21.70
N ASN A 4 -14.19 -10.62 -20.56
CA ASN A 4 -13.42 -9.39 -20.51
C ASN A 4 -12.21 -9.56 -21.44
N ALA A 5 -12.11 -8.74 -22.47
CA ALA A 5 -10.97 -8.77 -23.39
C ALA A 5 -9.67 -8.60 -22.58
N SER A 6 -8.66 -9.40 -22.92
CA SER A 6 -7.33 -9.28 -22.29
C SER A 6 -6.78 -7.88 -22.47
N MET A 7 -6.42 -7.22 -21.39
CA MET A 7 -5.83 -5.87 -21.39
C MET A 7 -4.34 -5.92 -21.09
N HIS A 8 -3.60 -4.98 -21.65
CA HIS A 8 -2.21 -4.73 -21.27
C HIS A 8 -2.12 -3.50 -20.35
N VAL A 9 -1.91 -3.73 -19.07
CA VAL A 9 -1.78 -2.69 -18.04
C VAL A 9 -0.31 -2.34 -17.84
N LEU A 10 0.04 -1.07 -17.99
CA LEU A 10 1.37 -0.55 -17.69
C LEU A 10 1.34 0.14 -16.32
N ILE A 11 2.13 -0.37 -15.37
CA ILE A 11 2.29 0.18 -14.02
C ILE A 11 3.67 0.81 -13.90
N ILE A 12 3.74 2.07 -13.45
CA ILE A 12 4.98 2.77 -13.13
C ILE A 12 5.03 3.04 -11.64
N THR A 13 6.14 2.68 -10.99
CA THR A 13 6.28 2.79 -9.53
C THR A 13 7.73 3.00 -9.10
N ASP A 14 7.95 3.80 -8.05
CA ASP A 14 9.22 3.91 -7.35
C ASP A 14 9.35 2.89 -6.21
N ALA A 15 8.24 2.18 -5.88
CA ALA A 15 8.17 1.13 -4.88
C ALA A 15 8.06 -0.25 -5.57
N TRP A 16 9.18 -0.96 -5.69
CA TRP A 16 9.28 -2.29 -6.30
C TRP A 16 10.45 -3.06 -5.69
N SER A 17 10.55 -4.37 -6.01
CA SER A 17 11.69 -5.19 -5.57
C SER A 17 13.04 -4.50 -5.88
N PRO A 18 14.04 -4.61 -4.98
CA PRO A 18 14.10 -5.45 -3.78
C PRO A 18 13.51 -4.81 -2.50
N GLN A 19 12.83 -3.67 -2.58
CA GLN A 19 12.20 -3.05 -1.42
C GLN A 19 11.09 -3.95 -0.84
N VAL A 20 10.96 -3.97 0.48
CA VAL A 20 9.93 -4.74 1.21
C VAL A 20 9.06 -3.76 1.99
N ASN A 21 7.85 -3.49 1.49
CA ASN A 21 6.86 -2.63 2.15
C ASN A 21 5.45 -2.93 1.62
N GLY A 22 4.43 -2.34 2.25
CA GLY A 22 3.02 -2.57 1.90
C GLY A 22 2.64 -2.16 0.47
N VAL A 23 3.32 -1.15 -0.11
CA VAL A 23 3.07 -0.71 -1.50
C VAL A 23 3.60 -1.75 -2.49
N VAL A 24 4.83 -2.21 -2.29
CA VAL A 24 5.43 -3.28 -3.12
C VAL A 24 4.56 -4.52 -3.09
N ARG A 25 4.15 -4.97 -1.91
CA ARG A 25 3.28 -6.14 -1.74
C ARG A 25 1.95 -5.96 -2.47
N THR A 26 1.29 -4.81 -2.30
CA THR A 26 0.04 -4.51 -2.99
C THR A 26 0.19 -4.61 -4.51
N LEU A 27 1.22 -3.97 -5.07
CA LEU A 27 1.44 -3.95 -6.51
C LEU A 27 1.83 -5.33 -7.07
N GLN A 28 2.66 -6.08 -6.35
CA GLN A 28 3.05 -7.44 -6.75
C GLN A 28 1.85 -8.39 -6.75
N THR A 29 1.05 -8.38 -5.68
CA THR A 29 -0.15 -9.22 -5.59
C THR A 29 -1.18 -8.81 -6.65
N THR A 30 -1.42 -7.50 -6.84
CA THR A 30 -2.30 -7.02 -7.91
C THR A 30 -1.84 -7.49 -9.28
N LYS A 31 -0.54 -7.38 -9.59
CA LYS A 31 0.03 -7.90 -10.84
C LYS A 31 -0.26 -9.39 -11.01
N GLN A 32 0.03 -10.21 -9.99
CA GLN A 32 -0.21 -11.67 -10.02
C GLN A 32 -1.69 -11.99 -10.26
N GLN A 33 -2.59 -11.32 -9.56
CA GLN A 33 -4.05 -11.52 -9.73
C GLN A 33 -4.53 -11.13 -11.13
N LEU A 34 -4.04 -10.01 -11.68
CA LEU A 34 -4.37 -9.57 -13.02
C LEU A 34 -3.87 -10.55 -14.09
N GLU A 35 -2.66 -11.06 -13.92
CA GLU A 35 -2.09 -12.08 -14.83
C GLU A 35 -2.86 -13.41 -14.75
N ALA A 36 -3.29 -13.81 -13.55
CA ALA A 36 -4.16 -14.98 -13.35
C ALA A 36 -5.55 -14.80 -14.02
N LEU A 37 -6.04 -13.56 -14.13
CA LEU A 37 -7.26 -13.21 -14.84
C LEU A 37 -7.06 -13.10 -16.38
N GLY A 38 -5.86 -13.37 -16.89
CA GLY A 38 -5.54 -13.35 -18.32
C GLY A 38 -5.13 -11.98 -18.89
N HIS A 39 -4.88 -10.98 -18.03
CA HIS A 39 -4.36 -9.68 -18.43
C HIS A 39 -2.84 -9.70 -18.51
N ARG A 40 -2.26 -8.84 -19.34
CA ARG A 40 -0.82 -8.61 -19.39
C ARG A 40 -0.44 -7.41 -18.53
N VAL A 41 0.52 -7.57 -17.61
CA VAL A 41 0.96 -6.47 -16.75
C VAL A 41 2.46 -6.22 -16.95
N THR A 42 2.80 -5.01 -17.35
CA THR A 42 4.20 -4.56 -17.42
C THR A 42 4.45 -3.57 -16.28
N VAL A 43 5.48 -3.82 -15.48
CA VAL A 43 5.90 -2.90 -14.41
C VAL A 43 7.23 -2.26 -14.79
N ILE A 44 7.30 -0.93 -14.64
CA ILE A 44 8.55 -0.16 -14.69
C ILE A 44 8.83 0.32 -13.27
N GLY A 45 9.83 -0.29 -12.64
CA GLY A 45 10.25 -0.05 -11.27
C GLY A 45 11.71 0.39 -11.15
N PRO A 46 12.17 0.68 -9.92
CA PRO A 46 13.53 1.15 -9.62
C PRO A 46 14.61 0.11 -9.95
N ASP A 47 14.27 -1.18 -10.02
CA ASP A 47 15.15 -2.29 -10.43
C ASP A 47 15.80 -2.09 -11.81
N ARG A 48 15.21 -1.23 -12.63
CA ARG A 48 15.67 -0.90 -13.97
C ARG A 48 16.60 0.33 -14.03
N PHE A 49 16.90 0.97 -12.92
CA PHE A 49 17.61 2.24 -12.85
C PHE A 49 18.71 2.23 -11.80
N SER A 50 19.68 3.15 -11.94
CA SER A 50 20.57 3.47 -10.83
C SER A 50 19.77 4.17 -9.73
N THR A 51 20.05 3.84 -8.47
CA THR A 51 19.29 4.35 -7.33
C THR A 51 20.19 4.90 -6.26
N VAL A 52 19.69 5.90 -5.52
CA VAL A 52 20.31 6.44 -4.31
C VAL A 52 19.37 6.28 -3.11
N PRO A 53 19.89 6.19 -1.88
CA PRO A 53 19.04 6.17 -0.69
C PRO A 53 18.20 7.45 -0.60
N CYS A 54 16.92 7.31 -0.21
CA CYS A 54 16.08 8.46 0.11
C CYS A 54 16.55 9.10 1.41
N PRO A 55 16.77 10.43 1.48
CA PRO A 55 17.10 11.11 2.71
C PRO A 55 16.08 10.81 3.82
N GLY A 56 16.56 10.33 4.97
CA GLY A 56 15.72 9.94 6.11
C GLY A 56 15.01 8.58 5.98
N TYR A 57 15.12 7.91 4.81
CA TYR A 57 14.57 6.57 4.53
C TYR A 57 15.53 5.78 3.68
N THR A 58 16.68 5.39 4.22
CA THR A 58 17.78 4.77 3.45
C THR A 58 17.39 3.45 2.77
N GLU A 59 16.39 2.78 3.29
CA GLU A 59 15.82 1.57 2.69
C GLU A 59 14.92 1.85 1.47
N ILE A 60 14.41 3.07 1.33
CA ILE A 60 13.72 3.51 0.11
C ILE A 60 14.78 4.02 -0.87
N ARG A 61 14.81 3.41 -2.04
CA ARG A 61 15.77 3.75 -3.09
C ARG A 61 15.09 4.60 -4.15
N LEU A 62 15.58 5.83 -4.35
CA LEU A 62 15.10 6.74 -5.39
C LEU A 62 15.89 6.56 -6.67
N SER A 63 15.18 6.37 -7.79
CA SER A 63 15.80 6.26 -9.11
C SER A 63 16.38 7.60 -9.55
N VAL A 64 17.61 7.58 -10.11
CA VAL A 64 18.29 8.76 -10.62
C VAL A 64 18.55 8.64 -12.13
N ASN A 65 18.76 9.78 -12.81
CA ASN A 65 18.99 9.86 -14.26
C ASN A 65 17.89 9.17 -15.09
N VAL A 66 16.65 9.24 -14.62
CA VAL A 66 15.52 8.46 -15.15
C VAL A 66 15.06 8.89 -16.54
N THR A 67 15.19 10.16 -16.90
CA THR A 67 14.46 10.83 -18.00
C THR A 67 14.58 10.11 -19.35
N ARG A 68 15.81 9.88 -19.83
CA ARG A 68 16.03 9.26 -21.16
C ARG A 68 15.62 7.79 -21.17
N ARG A 69 16.07 7.02 -20.18
CA ARG A 69 15.81 5.57 -20.09
C ARG A 69 14.33 5.29 -19.89
N LEU A 70 13.68 5.99 -18.95
CA LEU A 70 12.25 5.87 -18.70
C LEU A 70 11.45 6.18 -19.96
N ARG A 71 11.77 7.28 -20.67
CA ARG A 71 11.10 7.63 -21.92
C ARG A 71 11.21 6.53 -22.96
N MET A 72 12.41 5.95 -23.17
CA MET A 72 12.58 4.84 -24.12
C MET A 72 11.74 3.62 -23.74
N MET A 73 11.66 3.29 -22.44
CA MET A 73 10.85 2.17 -21.96
C MET A 73 9.35 2.40 -22.15
N LEU A 74 8.87 3.62 -21.85
CA LEU A 74 7.47 4.02 -22.06
C LEU A 74 7.10 4.02 -23.54
N ASP A 75 7.97 4.57 -24.41
CA ASP A 75 7.77 4.55 -25.87
C ASP A 75 7.78 3.12 -26.43
N HIS A 76 8.63 2.25 -25.90
CA HIS A 76 8.64 0.84 -26.26
C HIS A 76 7.37 0.12 -25.83
N ALA A 77 6.87 0.35 -24.60
CA ALA A 77 5.63 -0.22 -24.11
C ALA A 77 4.44 0.26 -24.97
N ALA A 78 4.37 1.54 -25.29
CA ALA A 78 3.33 2.10 -26.15
C ALA A 78 3.30 1.47 -27.55
N ARG A 79 4.46 1.23 -28.17
CA ARG A 79 4.54 0.54 -29.48
C ARG A 79 4.05 -0.92 -29.43
N ARG A 80 4.14 -1.57 -28.27
CA ARG A 80 3.66 -2.96 -28.06
C ARG A 80 2.16 -3.04 -27.76
N GLY A 81 1.46 -1.92 -27.76
CA GLY A 81 0.05 -1.82 -27.39
C GLY A 81 -0.14 -1.92 -25.90
N ILE A 82 -0.47 -0.80 -25.26
CA ILE A 82 -0.91 -0.70 -23.88
C ILE A 82 -2.35 -0.23 -23.88
N ASP A 83 -3.17 -0.78 -23.01
CA ASP A 83 -4.57 -0.41 -22.87
C ASP A 83 -4.82 0.55 -21.71
N CYS A 84 -3.99 0.50 -20.67
CA CYS A 84 -4.10 1.36 -19.50
C CYS A 84 -2.73 1.76 -18.96
N VAL A 85 -2.62 2.98 -18.40
CA VAL A 85 -1.44 3.46 -17.69
C VAL A 85 -1.82 3.80 -16.24
N HIS A 86 -1.10 3.23 -15.30
CA HIS A 86 -1.22 3.52 -13.87
C HIS A 86 0.12 3.96 -13.29
N ILE A 87 0.14 5.13 -12.66
CA ILE A 87 1.33 5.68 -11.98
C ILE A 87 1.09 5.54 -10.48
N ALA A 88 1.76 4.54 -9.87
CA ALA A 88 1.44 4.10 -8.52
C ALA A 88 2.12 4.91 -7.40
N THR A 89 3.16 5.69 -7.72
CA THR A 89 3.92 6.47 -6.72
C THR A 89 4.36 7.82 -7.25
N GLU A 90 4.64 8.76 -6.33
CA GLU A 90 4.95 10.16 -6.60
C GLU A 90 6.46 10.44 -6.70
N GLY A 91 7.29 9.40 -6.79
CA GLY A 91 8.74 9.53 -6.90
C GLY A 91 9.24 9.92 -8.30
N PRO A 92 10.55 9.87 -8.54
CA PRO A 92 11.16 10.28 -9.80
C PRO A 92 10.60 9.56 -11.04
N LEU A 93 10.29 8.25 -10.93
CA LEU A 93 9.68 7.49 -12.03
C LEU A 93 8.23 7.95 -12.25
N GLY A 94 7.48 8.19 -11.19
CA GLY A 94 6.11 8.70 -11.28
C GLY A 94 6.04 10.06 -11.96
N TRP A 95 6.87 11.03 -11.56
CA TRP A 95 6.91 12.34 -12.18
C TRP A 95 7.34 12.28 -13.64
N GLY A 96 8.33 11.43 -13.98
CA GLY A 96 8.77 11.22 -15.35
C GLY A 96 7.67 10.62 -16.22
N ALA A 97 6.95 9.61 -15.73
CA ALA A 97 5.83 9.00 -16.43
C ALA A 97 4.66 9.98 -16.62
N ARG A 98 4.33 10.76 -15.58
CA ARG A 98 3.34 11.84 -15.66
C ARG A 98 3.69 12.84 -16.77
N ALA A 99 4.93 13.31 -16.83
CA ALA A 99 5.37 14.23 -17.86
C ALA A 99 5.27 13.63 -19.26
N TRP A 100 5.59 12.34 -19.39
CA TRP A 100 5.46 11.60 -20.65
C TRP A 100 3.99 11.47 -21.10
N CYS A 101 3.07 11.11 -20.18
CA CYS A 101 1.64 11.02 -20.45
C CYS A 101 1.05 12.37 -20.88
N LEU A 102 1.36 13.45 -20.16
CA LEU A 102 0.87 14.80 -20.46
C LEU A 102 1.34 15.28 -21.84
N LYS A 103 2.63 15.08 -22.16
CA LYS A 103 3.18 15.46 -23.46
C LYS A 103 2.50 14.75 -24.63
N ARG A 104 2.04 13.52 -24.42
CA ARG A 104 1.39 12.67 -25.45
C ARG A 104 -0.13 12.67 -25.39
N LYS A 105 -0.72 13.39 -24.41
CA LYS A 105 -2.16 13.42 -24.15
C LYS A 105 -2.73 12.01 -23.86
N ILE A 106 -1.93 11.16 -23.20
CA ILE A 106 -2.34 9.83 -22.76
C ILE A 106 -3.04 9.95 -21.43
N ALA A 107 -4.23 9.39 -21.34
CA ALA A 107 -4.97 9.25 -20.09
C ALA A 107 -4.24 8.29 -19.12
N TYR A 108 -4.26 8.58 -17.83
CA TYR A 108 -3.63 7.73 -16.81
C TYR A 108 -4.32 7.87 -15.48
N THR A 109 -4.20 6.85 -14.65
CA THR A 109 -4.63 6.86 -13.27
C THR A 109 -3.43 6.93 -12.32
N THR A 110 -3.64 7.40 -11.10
CA THR A 110 -2.62 7.42 -10.05
C THR A 110 -3.14 6.75 -8.78
N SER A 111 -2.27 6.43 -7.83
CA SER A 111 -2.66 6.02 -6.49
C SER A 111 -1.88 6.76 -5.41
N CYS A 112 -2.54 7.01 -4.28
CA CYS A 112 -1.95 7.60 -3.08
C CYS A 112 -1.89 6.51 -2.00
N HIS A 113 -0.71 5.91 -1.83
CA HIS A 113 -0.52 4.79 -0.91
C HIS A 113 -0.03 5.23 0.46
N THR A 114 0.59 6.40 0.56
CA THR A 114 1.34 6.84 1.75
C THR A 114 1.01 8.29 2.07
N ARG A 115 0.91 8.61 3.35
CA ARG A 115 0.75 9.99 3.84
C ARG A 115 2.12 10.68 3.87
N PHE A 116 2.70 10.87 2.68
CA PHE A 116 4.02 11.51 2.53
C PHE A 116 4.14 12.88 3.18
N PRO A 117 3.15 13.77 3.14
CA PRO A 117 3.22 15.07 3.81
C PRO A 117 3.51 14.94 5.30
N GLU A 118 2.85 14.02 5.99
CA GLU A 118 3.03 13.73 7.41
C GLU A 118 4.44 13.17 7.67
N TYR A 119 4.89 12.25 6.83
CA TYR A 119 6.22 11.64 6.95
C TYR A 119 7.33 12.66 6.73
N ILE A 120 7.17 13.57 5.76
CA ILE A 120 8.11 14.68 5.54
C ILE A 120 8.11 15.62 6.75
N ARG A 121 6.93 15.99 7.26
CA ARG A 121 6.79 16.89 8.41
C ARG A 121 7.45 16.36 9.68
N MET A 122 7.43 15.04 9.90
CA MET A 122 8.10 14.41 11.06
C MET A 122 9.62 14.51 11.00
N ARG A 123 10.22 14.74 9.82
CA ARG A 123 11.68 14.72 9.60
C ARG A 123 12.26 16.07 9.19
N ALA A 124 11.44 16.94 8.64
CA ALA A 124 11.88 18.23 8.16
C ALA A 124 10.81 19.29 8.47
N PRO A 125 11.18 20.54 8.78
CA PRO A 125 10.23 21.61 9.10
C PRO A 125 9.53 22.16 7.86
N ILE A 126 9.09 21.27 6.96
CA ILE A 126 8.35 21.64 5.73
C ILE A 126 6.87 21.77 6.08
N PRO A 127 6.21 22.90 5.76
CA PRO A 127 4.80 23.08 5.99
C PRO A 127 3.96 22.05 5.24
N LEU A 128 3.00 21.42 5.93
CA LEU A 128 2.10 20.40 5.34
C LEU A 128 1.42 20.90 4.06
N ASN A 129 0.99 22.15 4.04
CA ASN A 129 0.31 22.73 2.88
C ASN A 129 1.17 22.72 1.61
N TRP A 130 2.49 22.88 1.72
CA TRP A 130 3.39 22.80 0.56
C TRP A 130 3.52 21.38 0.03
N SER A 131 3.67 20.42 0.94
CA SER A 131 3.73 19.01 0.57
C SER A 131 2.42 18.54 -0.06
N TYR A 132 1.27 18.96 0.49
CA TYR A 132 -0.04 18.67 -0.11
C TYR A 132 -0.26 19.38 -1.45
N ALA A 133 0.20 20.62 -1.62
CA ALA A 133 0.14 21.31 -2.91
C ALA A 133 0.95 20.59 -3.99
N TRP A 134 2.14 20.07 -3.63
CA TRP A 134 2.97 19.25 -4.50
C TRP A 134 2.27 17.95 -4.90
N LEU A 135 1.68 17.21 -3.95
CA LEU A 135 0.87 16.02 -4.23
C LEU A 135 -0.34 16.35 -5.11
N LYS A 136 -1.06 17.43 -4.80
CA LYS A 136 -2.21 17.87 -5.59
C LYS A 136 -1.83 18.18 -7.03
N ARG A 137 -0.66 18.80 -7.26
CA ARG A 137 -0.11 19.01 -8.60
C ARG A 137 0.18 17.68 -9.32
N PHE A 138 0.70 16.68 -8.61
CA PHE A 138 0.99 15.36 -9.17
C PHE A 138 -0.29 14.64 -9.61
N HIS A 139 -1.25 14.49 -8.71
CA HIS A 139 -2.48 13.75 -8.94
C HIS A 139 -3.50 14.52 -9.79
N GLY A 140 -3.49 15.85 -9.75
CA GLY A 140 -4.53 16.72 -10.33
C GLY A 140 -4.74 16.59 -11.85
N SER A 141 -3.79 16.01 -12.59
CA SER A 141 -3.92 15.75 -14.03
C SER A 141 -4.26 14.31 -14.38
N ALA A 142 -4.35 13.42 -13.38
CA ALA A 142 -4.83 12.05 -13.58
C ALA A 142 -6.34 12.02 -13.83
N THR A 143 -6.81 11.05 -14.61
CA THR A 143 -8.25 10.82 -14.83
C THR A 143 -8.91 10.36 -13.53
N ARG A 144 -8.17 9.64 -12.68
CA ARG A 144 -8.61 9.18 -11.36
C ARG A 144 -7.39 8.97 -10.46
N THR A 145 -7.56 9.33 -9.17
CA THR A 145 -6.58 9.02 -8.11
C THR A 145 -7.17 7.99 -7.17
N LEU A 146 -6.50 6.86 -7.05
CA LEU A 146 -6.93 5.76 -6.21
C LEU A 146 -6.41 5.97 -4.78
N VAL A 147 -7.31 5.87 -3.82
CA VAL A 147 -7.03 5.96 -2.38
C VAL A 147 -7.38 4.65 -1.69
N ARG A 148 -6.88 4.45 -0.48
CA ARG A 148 -6.95 3.14 0.18
C ARG A 148 -8.20 2.96 1.05
N SER A 149 -8.79 4.06 1.53
CA SER A 149 -9.87 4.04 2.50
C SER A 149 -10.82 5.22 2.34
N GLN A 150 -11.98 5.15 2.99
CA GLN A 150 -12.95 6.24 3.02
C GLN A 150 -12.39 7.45 3.77
N SER A 151 -11.78 7.25 4.94
CA SER A 151 -11.15 8.34 5.70
C SER A 151 -10.09 9.08 4.90
N GLN A 152 -9.29 8.36 4.11
CA GLN A 152 -8.30 8.98 3.21
C GLN A 152 -8.97 9.76 2.08
N LEU A 153 -10.06 9.25 1.52
CA LEU A 153 -10.86 9.93 0.50
C LEU A 153 -11.40 11.25 1.04
N ASP A 154 -12.02 11.22 2.23
CA ASP A 154 -12.62 12.39 2.86
C ASP A 154 -11.56 13.45 3.20
N GLU A 155 -10.42 13.04 3.76
CA GLU A 155 -9.31 13.93 4.07
C GLU A 155 -8.75 14.64 2.83
N LEU A 156 -8.49 13.89 1.75
CA LEU A 156 -7.95 14.44 0.52
C LEU A 156 -9.00 15.30 -0.20
N SER A 157 -10.29 14.93 -0.15
CA SER A 157 -11.39 15.73 -0.68
C SER A 157 -11.49 17.08 0.03
N ALA A 158 -11.42 17.09 1.36
CA ALA A 158 -11.41 18.32 2.18
C ALA A 158 -10.22 19.22 1.83
N ARG A 159 -9.09 18.66 1.38
CA ARG A 159 -7.93 19.41 0.87
C ARG A 159 -8.06 19.80 -0.60
N GLY A 160 -9.20 19.53 -1.24
CA GLY A 160 -9.53 19.91 -2.61
C GLY A 160 -8.89 19.00 -3.69
N PHE A 161 -8.55 17.75 -3.36
CA PHE A 161 -8.26 16.74 -4.38
C PHE A 161 -9.57 16.33 -5.05
N GLN A 162 -9.49 16.00 -6.33
CA GLN A 162 -10.65 15.63 -7.14
C GLN A 162 -10.45 14.26 -7.78
N ARG A 163 -11.56 13.68 -8.27
CA ARG A 163 -11.55 12.39 -8.99
C ARG A 163 -10.92 11.25 -8.17
N LEU A 164 -11.20 11.26 -6.86
CA LEU A 164 -10.79 10.21 -5.95
C LEU A 164 -11.70 8.98 -6.09
N ALA A 165 -11.13 7.80 -5.94
CA ALA A 165 -11.89 6.54 -5.87
C ALA A 165 -11.20 5.54 -4.95
N ILE A 166 -11.99 4.77 -4.21
CA ILE A 166 -11.46 3.78 -3.28
C ILE A 166 -11.01 2.53 -4.05
N TRP A 167 -9.74 2.17 -3.85
CA TRP A 167 -9.14 0.90 -4.20
C TRP A 167 -8.71 0.21 -2.90
N PRO A 168 -9.54 -0.70 -2.36
CA PRO A 168 -9.29 -1.32 -1.06
C PRO A 168 -8.09 -2.27 -1.11
N GLY A 169 -7.56 -2.60 0.07
CA GLY A 169 -6.58 -3.66 0.23
C GLY A 169 -7.22 -5.03 0.11
N GLY A 170 -6.39 -6.06 0.17
CA GLY A 170 -6.82 -7.45 0.27
C GLY A 170 -5.96 -8.22 1.25
N VAL A 171 -6.42 -9.38 1.63
CA VAL A 171 -5.71 -10.35 2.46
C VAL A 171 -5.76 -11.74 1.80
N ASP A 172 -4.69 -12.50 1.98
CA ASP A 172 -4.63 -13.91 1.59
C ASP A 172 -5.18 -14.76 2.73
N THR A 173 -6.45 -15.13 2.64
CA THR A 173 -7.17 -15.89 3.67
C THR A 173 -6.82 -17.38 3.68
N GLU A 174 -6.12 -17.90 2.68
CA GLU A 174 -5.57 -19.25 2.68
C GLU A 174 -4.28 -19.31 3.49
N LEU A 175 -3.42 -18.33 3.31
CA LEU A 175 -2.19 -18.19 4.07
C LEU A 175 -2.47 -17.79 5.52
N PHE A 176 -3.23 -16.70 5.71
CA PHE A 176 -3.63 -16.18 7.02
C PHE A 176 -4.99 -16.78 7.39
N ARG A 177 -4.97 -17.76 8.27
CA ARG A 177 -6.15 -18.46 8.78
C ARG A 177 -5.94 -18.88 10.23
N PRO A 178 -7.02 -19.12 10.99
CA PRO A 178 -6.90 -19.62 12.34
C PRO A 178 -6.14 -20.96 12.40
N ARG A 179 -5.22 -21.06 13.34
CA ARG A 179 -4.40 -22.26 13.61
C ARG A 179 -4.19 -22.41 15.10
N ASP A 180 -3.84 -23.62 15.53
CA ASP A 180 -3.49 -23.87 16.92
C ASP A 180 -2.21 -23.11 17.31
N LYS A 181 -2.23 -22.52 18.50
CA LYS A 181 -1.06 -21.87 19.10
C LYS A 181 -0.02 -22.92 19.43
N ARG A 182 1.25 -22.62 19.16
CA ARG A 182 2.40 -23.47 19.49
C ARG A 182 2.95 -23.19 20.90
N GLY A 183 2.47 -22.11 21.54
CA GLY A 183 2.95 -21.71 22.86
C GLY A 183 4.35 -21.07 22.84
N GLU A 184 4.68 -20.37 21.73
CA GLU A 184 5.96 -19.69 21.58
C GLU A 184 6.16 -18.58 22.62
N PHE A 185 5.05 -17.94 23.07
CA PHE A 185 5.08 -16.85 24.02
C PHE A 185 4.19 -17.17 25.25
N LYS A 186 4.52 -16.57 26.39
CA LYS A 186 3.82 -16.82 27.67
C LYS A 186 2.66 -15.85 27.91
N GLY A 187 1.58 -16.35 28.52
CA GLY A 187 0.41 -15.57 28.95
C GLY A 187 -0.37 -14.98 27.80
N PRO A 188 -1.26 -14.00 28.02
CA PRO A 188 -1.86 -13.24 26.94
C PRO A 188 -0.79 -12.54 26.12
N VAL A 189 -0.91 -12.58 24.78
CA VAL A 189 0.08 -12.06 23.85
C VAL A 189 -0.49 -10.86 23.10
N ALA A 190 0.07 -9.68 23.37
CA ALA A 190 -0.14 -8.50 22.56
C ALA A 190 0.95 -8.41 21.51
N MET A 191 0.59 -8.33 20.23
CA MET A 191 1.54 -8.43 19.12
C MET A 191 1.44 -7.27 18.16
N TYR A 192 2.59 -6.67 17.81
CA TYR A 192 2.77 -5.76 16.69
C TYR A 192 3.50 -6.47 15.54
N VAL A 193 3.08 -6.23 14.31
CA VAL A 193 3.79 -6.69 13.10
C VAL A 193 3.99 -5.52 12.17
N GLY A 194 5.25 -5.29 11.78
CA GLY A 194 5.57 -4.26 10.81
C GLY A 194 6.98 -3.72 10.94
N ARG A 195 7.26 -2.67 10.18
CA ARG A 195 8.53 -1.95 10.23
C ARG A 195 8.71 -1.28 11.59
N VAL A 196 9.88 -1.47 12.21
CA VAL A 196 10.21 -0.87 13.51
C VAL A 196 10.83 0.52 13.31
N ALA A 197 9.98 1.54 13.20
CA ALA A 197 10.36 2.92 12.89
C ALA A 197 9.48 3.93 13.64
N ALA A 198 9.96 5.16 13.77
CA ALA A 198 9.33 6.21 14.58
C ALA A 198 7.88 6.52 14.16
N GLU A 199 7.59 6.52 12.86
CA GLU A 199 6.25 6.79 12.32
C GLU A 199 5.21 5.73 12.69
N LYS A 200 5.66 4.56 13.20
CA LYS A 200 4.77 3.48 13.62
C LYS A 200 4.35 3.54 15.09
N SER A 201 4.88 4.52 15.85
CA SER A 201 4.52 4.75 17.26
C SER A 201 4.59 3.49 18.13
N ILE A 202 5.55 2.58 17.87
CA ILE A 202 5.68 1.31 18.60
C ILE A 202 5.98 1.56 20.07
N GLU A 203 6.60 2.68 20.39
CA GLU A 203 6.88 3.10 21.75
C GLU A 203 5.59 3.26 22.56
N ASP A 204 4.52 3.79 21.96
CA ASP A 204 3.20 3.90 22.61
C ASP A 204 2.66 2.51 23.04
N PHE A 205 2.85 1.49 22.19
CA PHE A 205 2.50 0.11 22.50
C PHE A 205 3.36 -0.48 23.61
N LEU A 206 4.67 -0.27 23.52
CA LEU A 206 5.61 -0.83 24.50
C LEU A 206 5.44 -0.19 25.89
N ALA A 207 5.14 1.10 25.93
CA ALA A 207 4.90 1.83 27.18
C ALA A 207 3.52 1.54 27.81
N ALA A 208 2.51 1.19 27.02
CA ALA A 208 1.15 0.93 27.51
C ALA A 208 1.15 -0.26 28.49
N PRO A 209 0.46 -0.19 29.65
CA PRO A 209 0.29 -1.34 30.55
C PRO A 209 -0.36 -2.53 29.83
N PHE A 210 0.15 -3.75 30.09
CA PHE A 210 -0.43 -4.99 29.61
C PHE A 210 0.03 -6.17 30.47
N ALA A 211 -0.90 -6.97 30.95
CA ALA A 211 -0.62 -8.13 31.80
C ALA A 211 -0.34 -9.39 30.96
N GLY A 212 0.78 -9.40 30.22
CA GLY A 212 1.17 -10.51 29.33
C GLY A 212 2.44 -10.23 28.55
N SER A 213 2.69 -11.00 27.53
CA SER A 213 3.84 -10.81 26.64
C SER A 213 3.57 -9.74 25.56
N LYS A 214 4.49 -8.79 25.41
CA LYS A 214 4.50 -7.86 24.27
C LYS A 214 5.49 -8.34 23.21
N VAL A 215 5.01 -8.58 22.01
CA VAL A 215 5.79 -9.14 20.91
C VAL A 215 5.85 -8.17 19.74
N VAL A 216 7.05 -7.87 19.26
CA VAL A 216 7.31 -7.01 18.10
C VAL A 216 7.91 -7.88 17.00
N VAL A 217 7.15 -8.08 15.92
CA VAL A 217 7.58 -8.83 14.74
C VAL A 217 7.95 -7.85 13.64
N GLY A 218 9.23 -7.83 13.27
CA GLY A 218 9.75 -6.94 12.24
C GLY A 218 11.11 -6.37 12.60
N ASP A 219 11.60 -5.49 11.74
CA ASP A 219 12.88 -4.82 11.92
C ASP A 219 12.81 -3.36 11.43
N GLY A 220 13.82 -2.58 11.75
CA GLY A 220 13.90 -1.20 11.30
C GLY A 220 14.79 -0.34 12.19
N PRO A 221 14.94 0.94 11.83
CA PRO A 221 15.93 1.83 12.46
C PRO A 221 15.72 2.07 13.95
N SER A 222 14.51 1.86 14.48
CA SER A 222 14.21 2.07 15.91
C SER A 222 14.39 0.81 16.76
N ARG A 223 14.64 -0.37 16.15
CA ARG A 223 14.66 -1.65 16.87
C ARG A 223 15.68 -1.67 18.03
N ALA A 224 16.95 -1.37 17.74
CA ALA A 224 18.01 -1.45 18.76
C ALA A 224 17.72 -0.54 19.96
N ARG A 225 17.23 0.69 19.70
CA ARG A 225 16.85 1.63 20.75
C ARG A 225 15.69 1.10 21.60
N LEU A 226 14.61 0.65 20.93
CA LEU A 226 13.42 0.16 21.64
C LEU A 226 13.70 -1.13 22.41
N GLN A 227 14.50 -2.03 21.88
CA GLN A 227 14.89 -3.27 22.57
C GLN A 227 15.73 -3.00 23.82
N ALA A 228 16.60 -1.97 23.79
CA ALA A 228 17.35 -1.54 24.96
C ALA A 228 16.45 -0.84 26.01
N GLN A 229 15.44 -0.08 25.57
CA GLN A 229 14.54 0.67 26.43
C GLN A 229 13.46 -0.21 27.08
N TYR A 230 13.03 -1.29 26.39
CA TYR A 230 11.98 -2.24 26.82
C TYR A 230 12.51 -3.68 26.77
N PRO A 231 13.42 -4.06 27.68
CA PRO A 231 14.08 -5.37 27.65
C PRO A 231 13.12 -6.55 27.90
N GLU A 232 11.96 -6.29 28.50
CA GLU A 232 10.90 -7.29 28.72
C GLU A 232 10.10 -7.61 27.45
N ALA A 233 10.16 -6.77 26.42
CA ALA A 233 9.48 -6.99 25.16
C ALA A 233 10.27 -7.93 24.24
N ILE A 234 9.57 -8.79 23.53
CA ILE A 234 10.17 -9.79 22.65
C ILE A 234 10.25 -9.26 21.22
N PHE A 235 11.45 -9.12 20.68
CA PHE A 235 11.70 -8.69 19.30
C PHE A 235 12.15 -9.88 18.45
N THR A 236 11.28 -10.39 17.58
CA THR A 236 11.57 -11.60 16.81
C THR A 236 12.36 -11.36 15.52
N GLY A 237 12.45 -10.11 15.06
CA GLY A 237 12.92 -9.79 13.72
C GLY A 237 11.85 -10.02 12.64
N PHE A 238 12.26 -9.96 11.37
CA PHE A 238 11.35 -10.18 10.25
C PHE A 238 10.86 -11.63 10.19
N ARG A 239 9.53 -11.78 9.98
CA ARG A 239 8.90 -13.05 9.60
C ARG A 239 8.05 -12.84 8.35
N HIS A 240 7.99 -13.82 7.47
CA HIS A 240 7.29 -13.74 6.19
C HIS A 240 6.51 -15.02 5.91
N GLY A 241 5.48 -14.92 5.05
CA GLY A 241 4.71 -16.06 4.57
C GLY A 241 4.16 -16.90 5.73
N GLU A 242 4.41 -18.20 5.65
CA GLU A 242 3.93 -19.19 6.62
C GLU A 242 4.42 -18.93 8.06
N ALA A 243 5.69 -18.50 8.21
CA ALA A 243 6.24 -18.17 9.51
C ALA A 243 5.53 -16.96 10.15
N LEU A 244 5.17 -15.95 9.36
CA LEU A 244 4.40 -14.81 9.83
C LEU A 244 2.98 -15.22 10.21
N ALA A 245 2.31 -16.00 9.36
CA ALA A 245 0.96 -16.49 9.63
C ALA A 245 0.90 -17.31 10.92
N GLN A 246 1.87 -18.21 11.15
CA GLN A 246 1.97 -18.97 12.39
C GLN A 246 2.20 -18.05 13.60
N THR A 247 3.08 -17.04 13.46
CA THR A 247 3.36 -16.10 14.56
C THR A 247 2.13 -15.28 14.92
N LEU A 248 1.35 -14.82 13.94
CA LEU A 248 0.12 -14.08 14.18
C LEU A 248 -0.91 -14.92 14.96
N ASN A 249 -0.95 -16.24 14.75
CA ASN A 249 -1.82 -17.13 15.51
C ASN A 249 -1.40 -17.31 16.98
N GLU A 250 -0.19 -16.90 17.38
CA GLU A 250 0.20 -16.87 18.80
C GLU A 250 -0.42 -15.67 19.55
N ALA A 251 -0.87 -14.63 18.83
CA ALA A 251 -1.43 -13.43 19.46
C ALA A 251 -2.84 -13.66 20.03
N ASP A 252 -3.14 -12.96 21.12
CA ASP A 252 -4.50 -12.80 21.67
C ASP A 252 -5.10 -11.47 21.26
N VAL A 253 -4.24 -10.45 21.06
CA VAL A 253 -4.60 -9.14 20.50
C VAL A 253 -3.50 -8.63 19.58
N PHE A 254 -3.90 -8.16 18.41
CA PHE A 254 -3.02 -7.49 17.48
C PHE A 254 -3.05 -5.98 17.74
N VAL A 255 -1.90 -5.38 18.01
CA VAL A 255 -1.80 -3.96 18.35
C VAL A 255 -1.29 -3.17 17.17
N PHE A 256 -2.06 -2.16 16.73
CA PHE A 256 -1.71 -1.28 15.63
C PHE A 256 -1.59 0.18 16.12
N PRO A 257 -0.41 0.58 16.65
CA PRO A 257 -0.23 1.88 17.26
C PRO A 257 0.03 3.02 16.27
N SER A 258 0.11 2.72 14.97
CA SER A 258 0.41 3.72 13.94
C SER A 258 -0.72 4.74 13.79
N LYS A 259 -0.32 6.03 13.72
CA LYS A 259 -1.23 7.17 13.53
C LYS A 259 -1.23 7.71 12.10
N THR A 260 -0.36 7.17 11.22
CA THR A 260 -0.07 7.75 9.90
C THR A 260 -0.25 6.79 8.72
N ASP A 261 -0.69 5.57 8.96
CA ASP A 261 -0.97 4.60 7.89
C ASP A 261 -2.28 4.94 7.15
N THR A 262 -2.33 4.61 5.87
CA THR A 262 -3.51 4.84 5.03
C THR A 262 -4.54 3.72 5.11
N LEU A 263 -4.10 2.49 5.42
CA LEU A 263 -4.98 1.32 5.55
C LEU A 263 -4.49 0.36 6.65
N GLY A 264 -3.25 -0.18 6.54
CA GLY A 264 -2.72 -1.17 7.48
C GLY A 264 -3.17 -2.61 7.15
N LEU A 265 -2.71 -3.16 6.01
CA LEU A 265 -3.03 -4.52 5.56
C LEU A 265 -2.81 -5.59 6.62
N VAL A 266 -1.84 -5.39 7.50
CA VAL A 266 -1.51 -6.34 8.57
C VAL A 266 -2.64 -6.51 9.59
N MET A 267 -3.54 -5.53 9.75
CA MET A 267 -4.75 -5.69 10.56
C MET A 267 -5.69 -6.72 9.94
N LEU A 268 -5.84 -6.70 8.60
CA LEU A 268 -6.61 -7.73 7.89
C LEU A 268 -5.96 -9.12 8.02
N GLU A 269 -4.64 -9.20 8.02
CA GLU A 269 -3.90 -10.46 8.23
C GLU A 269 -4.11 -11.02 9.63
N ALA A 270 -4.08 -10.16 10.65
CA ALA A 270 -4.37 -10.55 12.02
C ALA A 270 -5.83 -11.03 12.18
N MET A 271 -6.79 -10.26 11.66
CA MET A 271 -8.21 -10.65 11.69
C MET A 271 -8.47 -11.94 10.90
N ALA A 272 -7.76 -12.16 9.78
CA ALA A 272 -7.85 -13.40 9.01
C ALA A 272 -7.36 -14.62 9.82
N CYS A 273 -6.41 -14.43 10.74
CA CYS A 273 -5.97 -15.42 11.72
C CYS A 273 -6.93 -15.53 12.92
N GLY A 274 -8.01 -14.76 12.97
CA GLY A 274 -8.94 -14.73 14.11
C GLY A 274 -8.45 -13.89 15.29
N VAL A 275 -7.51 -12.95 15.07
CA VAL A 275 -6.95 -12.12 16.14
C VAL A 275 -7.58 -10.74 16.10
N PRO A 276 -8.24 -10.29 17.19
CA PRO A 276 -8.84 -8.96 17.27
C PRO A 276 -7.78 -7.85 17.30
N VAL A 277 -8.15 -6.67 16.83
CA VAL A 277 -7.24 -5.53 16.67
C VAL A 277 -7.46 -4.49 17.77
N ALA A 278 -6.39 -4.02 18.38
CA ALA A 278 -6.38 -2.84 19.26
C ALA A 278 -5.66 -1.68 18.55
N ALA A 279 -6.31 -0.54 18.39
CA ALA A 279 -5.72 0.58 17.64
C ALA A 279 -6.24 1.95 18.09
N TYR A 280 -5.56 3.01 17.63
CA TYR A 280 -6.08 4.37 17.76
C TYR A 280 -7.24 4.62 16.77
N PRO A 281 -8.22 5.50 17.13
CA PRO A 281 -9.35 5.85 16.26
C PRO A 281 -8.93 6.89 15.19
N VAL A 282 -8.00 6.50 14.31
CA VAL A 282 -7.45 7.34 13.24
C VAL A 282 -7.71 6.72 11.86
N CYS A 283 -7.38 7.45 10.79
CA CYS A 283 -7.40 6.94 9.41
C CYS A 283 -6.62 5.62 9.30
N GLY A 284 -7.12 4.67 8.55
CA GLY A 284 -6.65 3.30 8.49
C GLY A 284 -7.42 2.42 9.46
N PRO A 285 -7.14 2.42 10.77
CA PRO A 285 -7.92 1.64 11.74
C PRO A 285 -9.43 1.88 11.67
N LYS A 286 -9.90 3.13 11.59
CA LYS A 286 -11.34 3.43 11.45
C LYS A 286 -12.01 2.84 10.22
N ASP A 287 -11.23 2.55 9.18
CA ASP A 287 -11.72 2.03 7.90
C ASP A 287 -11.67 0.49 7.83
N VAL A 288 -10.90 -0.14 8.73
CA VAL A 288 -10.58 -1.56 8.68
C VAL A 288 -11.16 -2.31 9.87
N VAL A 289 -11.26 -1.67 11.04
CA VAL A 289 -11.75 -2.30 12.28
C VAL A 289 -13.22 -1.98 12.47
N ASP A 290 -14.04 -3.01 12.64
CA ASP A 290 -15.42 -2.91 13.11
C ASP A 290 -15.37 -2.87 14.65
N ASP A 291 -15.46 -1.63 15.18
CA ASP A 291 -15.23 -1.34 16.59
C ASP A 291 -16.24 -2.08 17.50
N GLY A 292 -15.74 -2.75 18.51
CA GLY A 292 -16.51 -3.62 19.41
C GLY A 292 -16.83 -5.01 18.83
N ARG A 293 -16.45 -5.32 17.58
CA ARG A 293 -16.71 -6.62 16.95
C ARG A 293 -15.44 -7.31 16.46
N THR A 294 -14.58 -6.62 15.71
CA THR A 294 -13.33 -7.18 15.20
C THR A 294 -12.10 -6.56 15.84
N GLY A 295 -12.29 -5.62 16.71
CA GLY A 295 -11.25 -4.94 17.47
C GLY A 295 -11.82 -3.83 18.31
N ALA A 296 -10.95 -3.08 18.99
CA ALA A 296 -11.31 -1.94 19.80
C ALA A 296 -10.47 -0.71 19.40
N LEU A 297 -11.16 0.41 19.20
CA LEU A 297 -10.57 1.70 18.85
C LEU A 297 -10.66 2.64 20.06
N HIS A 298 -9.50 3.03 20.62
CA HIS A 298 -9.47 3.94 21.76
C HIS A 298 -8.25 4.86 21.72
N HIS A 299 -8.38 6.07 22.32
CA HIS A 299 -7.26 7.02 22.40
C HIS A 299 -6.19 6.60 23.42
N ASP A 300 -6.55 5.74 24.37
CA ASP A 300 -5.63 5.02 25.24
C ASP A 300 -5.49 3.59 24.72
N LEU A 301 -4.24 3.21 24.39
CA LEU A 301 -3.96 1.92 23.76
C LEU A 301 -4.09 0.76 24.74
N SER A 302 -3.89 0.98 26.06
CA SER A 302 -4.13 -0.04 27.08
C SER A 302 -5.60 -0.41 27.14
N VAL A 303 -6.49 0.57 27.13
CA VAL A 303 -7.95 0.35 27.08
C VAL A 303 -8.37 -0.35 25.78
N ALA A 304 -7.75 0.02 24.64
CA ALA A 304 -8.01 -0.69 23.39
C ALA A 304 -7.60 -2.16 23.47
N MET A 305 -6.43 -2.46 24.05
CA MET A 305 -5.95 -3.85 24.22
C MET A 305 -6.87 -4.66 25.12
N ASP A 306 -7.25 -4.12 26.26
CA ASP A 306 -8.12 -4.80 27.23
C ASP A 306 -9.51 -5.09 26.62
N ASN A 307 -10.09 -4.12 25.93
CA ASN A 307 -11.38 -4.30 25.25
C ASN A 307 -11.29 -5.33 24.10
N ALA A 308 -10.20 -5.32 23.34
CA ALA A 308 -10.02 -6.23 22.23
C ALA A 308 -9.83 -7.69 22.69
N LEU A 309 -9.17 -7.93 23.81
CA LEU A 309 -8.99 -9.29 24.39
C LEU A 309 -10.31 -10.01 24.67
N GLY A 310 -11.40 -9.28 24.93
CA GLY A 310 -12.72 -9.85 25.17
C GLY A 310 -13.48 -10.26 23.89
N LEU A 311 -12.94 -10.01 22.70
CA LEU A 311 -13.64 -10.21 21.43
C LEU A 311 -13.37 -11.60 20.82
N GLY A 312 -14.39 -12.14 20.12
CA GLY A 312 -14.31 -13.47 19.52
C GLY A 312 -13.58 -13.49 18.15
N GLY A 313 -12.60 -14.37 18.00
CA GLY A 313 -11.83 -14.51 16.77
C GLY A 313 -12.64 -14.91 15.52
N GLN A 314 -13.78 -15.58 15.69
CA GLN A 314 -14.64 -15.95 14.56
C GLN A 314 -15.20 -14.73 13.82
N ALA A 315 -15.60 -13.68 14.56
CA ALA A 315 -16.07 -12.43 13.95
C ALA A 315 -14.96 -11.74 13.14
N CYS A 316 -13.73 -11.75 13.64
CA CYS A 316 -12.55 -11.24 12.95
C CYS A 316 -12.32 -11.99 11.63
N ARG A 317 -12.34 -13.32 11.65
CA ARG A 317 -12.17 -14.17 10.47
C ARG A 317 -13.23 -13.90 9.41
N GLN A 318 -14.49 -13.94 9.77
CA GLN A 318 -15.61 -13.70 8.86
C GLN A 318 -15.56 -12.31 8.22
N TYR A 319 -15.11 -11.31 8.98
CA TYR A 319 -14.94 -9.97 8.45
C TYR A 319 -13.78 -9.88 7.47
N ALA A 320 -12.63 -10.46 7.79
CA ALA A 320 -11.44 -10.45 6.93
C ALA A 320 -11.68 -11.17 5.59
N GLU A 321 -12.52 -12.20 5.54
CA GLU A 321 -12.87 -12.94 4.31
C GLU A 321 -13.56 -12.06 3.25
N GLN A 322 -14.12 -10.92 3.62
CA GLN A 322 -14.71 -9.96 2.70
C GLN A 322 -13.66 -9.16 1.90
N PHE A 323 -12.39 -9.18 2.34
CA PHE A 323 -11.28 -8.43 1.75
C PHE A 323 -10.35 -9.34 0.94
N SER A 324 -10.84 -9.91 -0.17
CA SER A 324 -9.99 -10.75 -1.00
C SER A 324 -9.11 -9.94 -1.96
N TRP A 325 -7.88 -10.43 -2.24
CA TRP A 325 -7.03 -9.85 -3.28
C TRP A 325 -7.66 -9.92 -4.67
N GLN A 326 -8.48 -10.93 -4.93
CA GLN A 326 -9.22 -11.06 -6.19
C GLN A 326 -10.20 -9.90 -6.36
N ALA A 327 -11.03 -9.62 -5.36
CA ALA A 327 -11.98 -8.50 -5.37
C ALA A 327 -11.26 -7.15 -5.46
N SER A 328 -10.17 -6.96 -4.71
CA SER A 328 -9.35 -5.75 -4.77
C SER A 328 -8.76 -5.53 -6.17
N SER A 329 -8.26 -6.59 -6.82
CA SER A 329 -7.66 -6.51 -8.15
C SER A 329 -8.71 -6.30 -9.25
N GLN A 330 -9.88 -6.90 -9.12
CA GLN A 330 -11.03 -6.62 -10.00
C GLN A 330 -11.46 -5.16 -9.88
N ARG A 331 -11.54 -4.63 -8.64
CA ARG A 331 -11.84 -3.23 -8.41
C ARG A 331 -10.77 -2.30 -9.00
N PHE A 332 -9.51 -2.68 -8.95
CA PHE A 332 -8.42 -1.93 -9.59
C PHE A 332 -8.65 -1.82 -11.11
N LEU A 333 -8.98 -2.93 -11.80
CA LEU A 333 -9.28 -2.94 -13.23
C LEU A 333 -10.43 -1.99 -13.60
N GLU A 334 -11.52 -2.02 -12.84
CA GLU A 334 -12.68 -1.14 -13.05
C GLU A 334 -12.34 0.34 -12.90
N LEU A 335 -11.35 0.65 -12.07
CA LEU A 335 -10.91 2.01 -11.80
C LEU A 335 -9.88 2.53 -12.80
N LEU A 336 -9.25 1.66 -13.58
CA LEU A 336 -8.35 2.07 -14.65
C LEU A 336 -9.10 2.81 -15.76
N GLN A 337 -8.39 3.66 -16.46
CA GLN A 337 -8.89 4.35 -17.64
C GLN A 337 -8.34 3.68 -18.90
N PRO A 338 -9.17 2.96 -19.68
CA PRO A 338 -8.75 2.43 -20.97
C PRO A 338 -8.36 3.54 -21.94
N LEU A 339 -7.29 3.31 -22.68
CA LEU A 339 -6.86 4.17 -23.77
C LEU A 339 -7.63 3.80 -25.02
N GLY A 340 -8.16 4.77 -25.75
CA GLY A 340 -8.69 4.52 -27.09
C GLY A 340 -7.57 4.05 -28.02
N SER A 341 -7.84 3.05 -28.86
CA SER A 341 -6.85 2.48 -29.80
C SER A 341 -6.16 3.57 -30.65
N HIS A 342 -6.88 4.63 -30.96
CA HIS A 342 -6.37 5.78 -31.70
C HIS A 342 -5.35 6.59 -30.90
N GLU A 343 -5.51 6.77 -29.58
CA GLU A 343 -4.58 7.54 -28.74
C GLU A 343 -3.22 6.83 -28.62
N VAL A 344 -3.23 5.51 -28.52
CA VAL A 344 -2.01 4.69 -28.46
C VAL A 344 -1.27 4.70 -29.78
N MET A 345 -1.95 4.55 -30.91
CA MET A 345 -1.34 4.59 -32.25
C MET A 345 -0.78 5.97 -32.57
N MET A 346 -1.49 7.05 -32.28
CA MET A 346 -1.03 8.42 -32.49
C MET A 346 0.15 8.77 -31.59
N SER A 347 0.19 8.22 -30.37
CA SER A 347 1.33 8.38 -29.45
C SER A 347 2.57 7.66 -29.97
N ALA A 348 2.43 6.43 -30.49
CA ALA A 348 3.52 5.65 -31.06
C ALA A 348 4.08 6.29 -32.32
N ALA A 349 3.25 6.73 -33.26
CA ALA A 349 3.64 7.42 -34.48
C ALA A 349 4.39 8.74 -34.20
N ARG A 350 3.89 9.55 -33.25
CA ARG A 350 4.59 10.79 -32.83
C ARG A 350 5.92 10.51 -32.13
N ALA A 351 6.06 9.39 -31.41
CA ALA A 351 7.31 9.00 -30.79
C ALA A 351 8.37 8.54 -31.81
N ALA A 352 7.93 7.95 -32.92
CA ALA A 352 8.78 7.47 -34.02
C ALA A 352 9.15 8.58 -35.04
N GLY A 353 8.54 9.77 -34.96
CA GLY A 353 8.67 10.81 -35.97
C GLY A 353 7.94 10.48 -37.28
N GLU A 354 7.06 9.48 -37.28
CA GLU A 354 6.28 9.05 -38.42
C GLU A 354 5.02 9.90 -38.60
N PRO A 355 4.56 10.15 -39.86
CA PRO A 355 3.28 10.79 -40.07
C PRO A 355 2.12 9.94 -39.50
N PRO A 356 1.05 10.57 -39.04
CA PRO A 356 -0.09 9.82 -38.46
C PRO A 356 -0.68 8.88 -39.52
N PRO A 357 -1.08 7.64 -39.16
CA PRO A 357 -1.70 6.73 -40.10
C PRO A 357 -2.97 7.34 -40.66
N LEU A 358 -3.11 7.30 -41.97
CA LEU A 358 -4.28 7.78 -42.70
C LEU A 358 -5.53 7.04 -42.20
N ARG A 359 -6.59 7.77 -41.85
CA ARG A 359 -7.92 7.19 -41.61
C ARG A 359 -8.33 6.40 -42.86
N LYS A 360 -8.46 5.08 -42.73
CA LYS A 360 -9.29 4.35 -43.69
C LYS A 360 -10.72 4.79 -43.42
N ALA A 361 -11.30 5.56 -44.36
CA ALA A 361 -12.71 5.80 -44.40
C ALA A 361 -13.41 4.45 -44.57
N ILE A 362 -14.31 4.11 -43.63
CA ILE A 362 -15.30 3.06 -43.79
C ILE A 362 -16.55 3.75 -44.28
#